data_6d29031cb0e78f92bd9dac4640f0cf81
#
_entry.id   6d29031cb0e78f92bd9dac4640f0cf81
#
_cell.length_a   1.000
_cell.length_b   1.000
_cell.length_c   1.000
_cell.angle_alpha   90.00
_cell.angle_beta   90.00
_cell.angle_gamma   90.00
#
_symmetry.space_group_name_H-M   'P 1'
#
loop_
_entity.id
_entity.type
_entity.pdbx_description
1 polymer ?
#
loop_
_entity_poly.entity_id
_entity_poly.type
_entity_poly.pdbx_seq_one_letter_code
_entity_poly.pdbx_strand_id
1 'polypeptide(L)'
;MKRYVSIIALLLTAALLTACGSGADTQSKEADAAVQTALPPEGITALVLSDDSQVLRFSREDETWYWQDDTTFPLDQEAMPALVEAAAAMTAASPVRVAEEDLADYGLDDTKITLAVTADGETLTFARGDQAESGDWYMRCAEDGTVRLVSDNAVKIFQLLDGSIYDMAALPVLPVITEENLLSAAVQGGENVLVNIRVVDGVRKVGSRDVTEATAVLVEELGRLSVTACVDYDPAEGAAAICGLDAPDAQALVTYTNELGTESTLTLTVGMPDGSGGRYVTVNDDPTIYRMEGTSLVQLLTLAETGLN
;
A
#
# COMPACT_ATOMS: atom_id res chain seq x y z
N MET A 1 -14.34 38.29 -45.65
CA MET A 1 -15.62 39.01 -45.68
C MET A 1 -16.12 39.17 -44.25
N LYS A 2 -16.16 40.45 -43.83
CA LYS A 2 -17.08 41.15 -42.90
C LYS A 2 -17.47 40.43 -41.62
N ARG A 3 -16.97 40.86 -40.43
CA ARG A 3 -17.51 41.94 -39.53
C ARG A 3 -18.85 41.54 -38.88
N TYR A 4 -18.92 41.47 -37.50
CA TYR A 4 -19.49 42.56 -36.70
C TYR A 4 -19.14 42.42 -35.21
N VAL A 5 -18.70 43.55 -34.67
CA VAL A 5 -18.53 43.94 -33.27
C VAL A 5 -19.91 44.30 -32.71
N SER A 6 -20.17 44.00 -31.43
CA SER A 6 -21.14 44.79 -30.66
C SER A 6 -20.74 44.82 -29.19
N ILE A 7 -20.35 46.03 -28.81
CA ILE A 7 -20.15 46.54 -27.45
C ILE A 7 -21.53 46.95 -26.92
N ILE A 8 -21.89 46.57 -25.69
CA ILE A 8 -22.91 47.29 -24.90
C ILE A 8 -22.33 47.51 -23.49
N ALA A 9 -22.05 48.79 -23.21
CA ALA A 9 -21.84 49.38 -21.91
C ALA A 9 -23.13 50.03 -21.43
N LEU A 10 -23.48 49.88 -20.14
CA LEU A 10 -24.43 50.79 -19.45
C LEU A 10 -24.15 50.63 -17.93
N LEU A 11 -23.48 51.52 -17.31
CA LEU A 11 -23.81 52.74 -16.52
C LEU A 11 -24.68 52.54 -15.27
N LEU A 12 -23.99 52.72 -14.12
CA LEU A 12 -24.31 53.46 -12.87
C LEU A 12 -25.77 53.64 -12.42
N THR A 13 -25.95 53.29 -11.12
CA THR A 13 -26.55 54.27 -10.16
C THR A 13 -26.05 54.04 -8.74
N ALA A 14 -25.43 55.07 -8.18
CA ALA A 14 -25.07 55.21 -6.77
C ALA A 14 -26.31 55.65 -5.99
N ALA A 15 -26.51 55.05 -4.79
CA ALA A 15 -27.39 55.64 -3.77
C ALA A 15 -26.61 55.70 -2.44
N LEU A 16 -26.19 56.92 -2.11
CA LEU A 16 -25.68 57.32 -0.80
C LEU A 16 -26.86 57.44 0.16
N LEU A 17 -26.80 56.71 1.28
CA LEU A 17 -27.57 57.03 2.49
C LEU A 17 -26.59 57.11 3.69
N THR A 18 -26.30 58.34 4.06
CA THR A 18 -25.62 58.71 5.30
C THR A 18 -26.58 58.55 6.49
N ALA A 19 -26.15 57.74 7.50
CA ALA A 19 -26.68 57.87 8.84
C ALA A 19 -25.51 57.84 9.84
N CYS A 20 -25.24 58.98 10.47
CA CYS A 20 -24.36 59.11 11.62
C CYS A 20 -24.94 58.37 12.85
N GLY A 21 -24.10 57.54 13.47
CA GLY A 21 -24.34 57.00 14.81
C GLY A 21 -22.98 56.68 15.41
N SER A 22 -22.53 57.53 16.35
CA SER A 22 -21.30 57.40 17.12
C SER A 22 -21.38 56.20 18.11
N GLY A 23 -20.39 55.29 18.02
CA GLY A 23 -20.22 54.22 18.98
C GLY A 23 -18.86 53.58 18.77
N ALA A 24 -18.05 53.60 19.80
CA ALA A 24 -16.62 53.27 19.92
C ALA A 24 -16.08 52.16 19.03
N ASP A 25 -15.00 52.50 18.30
CA ASP A 25 -14.12 51.60 17.60
C ASP A 25 -13.45 50.58 18.52
N THR A 26 -13.87 49.31 18.37
CA THR A 26 -12.99 48.21 18.64
C THR A 26 -12.78 47.54 17.27
N GLN A 27 -11.80 48.03 16.52
CA GLN A 27 -11.30 47.31 15.37
C GLN A 27 -10.60 46.05 15.88
N SER A 28 -11.33 44.95 15.91
CA SER A 28 -10.71 43.63 15.82
C SER A 28 -10.03 43.57 14.45
N LYS A 29 -8.72 43.61 14.46
CA LYS A 29 -7.88 43.25 13.32
C LYS A 29 -8.22 41.78 12.97
N GLU A 30 -9.17 41.56 12.07
CA GLU A 30 -9.25 40.31 11.35
C GLU A 30 -7.92 40.16 10.61
N ALA A 31 -7.04 39.34 11.16
CA ALA A 31 -5.96 38.77 10.39
C ALA A 31 -6.66 37.90 9.34
N ASP A 32 -6.64 38.39 8.11
CA ASP A 32 -6.90 37.58 6.91
C ASP A 32 -5.83 36.48 6.92
N ALA A 33 -6.12 35.34 7.57
CA ALA A 33 -5.31 34.16 7.41
C ALA A 33 -5.43 33.81 5.94
N ALA A 34 -4.35 33.96 5.20
CA ALA A 34 -4.29 33.54 3.82
C ALA A 34 -4.71 32.07 3.80
N VAL A 35 -5.88 31.79 3.22
CA VAL A 35 -6.38 30.43 3.05
C VAL A 35 -5.36 29.73 2.18
N GLN A 36 -4.54 28.88 2.79
CA GLN A 36 -3.52 28.14 2.07
C GLN A 36 -4.21 27.25 1.05
N THR A 37 -3.80 27.35 -0.19
CA THR A 37 -4.42 26.65 -1.32
C THR A 37 -4.26 25.14 -1.10
N ALA A 38 -5.34 24.39 -1.30
CA ALA A 38 -5.28 22.92 -1.29
C ALA A 38 -4.23 22.44 -2.31
N LEU A 39 -3.37 21.53 -1.90
CA LEU A 39 -2.38 20.93 -2.78
C LEU A 39 -3.05 19.83 -3.63
N PRO A 40 -3.03 19.94 -4.97
CA PRO A 40 -3.59 18.91 -5.81
C PRO A 40 -2.75 17.63 -5.74
N PRO A 41 -3.38 16.44 -5.77
CA PRO A 41 -2.66 15.16 -5.64
C PRO A 41 -1.50 15.01 -6.63
N GLU A 42 -1.69 15.45 -7.88
CA GLU A 42 -0.67 15.39 -8.94
C GLU A 42 0.56 16.25 -8.66
N GLY A 43 0.41 17.31 -7.86
CA GLY A 43 1.52 18.18 -7.45
C GLY A 43 2.36 17.63 -6.30
N ILE A 44 1.86 16.64 -5.56
CA ILE A 44 2.56 16.11 -4.39
C ILE A 44 3.76 15.27 -4.84
N THR A 45 4.94 15.62 -4.33
CA THR A 45 6.22 14.99 -4.68
C THR A 45 6.91 14.29 -3.52
N ALA A 46 6.51 14.58 -2.26
CA ALA A 46 7.02 13.87 -1.11
C ALA A 46 6.00 13.80 0.02
N LEU A 47 6.07 12.72 0.78
CA LEU A 47 5.32 12.47 2.02
C LEU A 47 6.29 12.02 3.10
N VAL A 48 6.20 12.62 4.30
CA VAL A 48 6.95 12.17 5.47
C VAL A 48 5.98 11.97 6.62
N LEU A 49 5.82 10.73 7.05
CA LEU A 49 5.04 10.36 8.22
C LEU A 49 6.01 10.12 9.38
N SER A 50 5.67 10.60 10.57
CA SER A 50 6.49 10.33 11.75
C SER A 50 5.66 10.23 13.02
N ASP A 51 6.19 9.43 13.96
CA ASP A 51 5.79 9.39 15.36
C ASP A 51 7.03 9.33 16.26
N ASP A 52 6.86 8.97 17.54
CA ASP A 52 7.98 8.81 18.48
C ASP A 52 8.88 7.60 18.17
N SER A 53 8.43 6.64 17.35
CA SER A 53 9.09 5.36 17.12
C SER A 53 9.74 5.26 15.75
N GLN A 54 9.16 5.87 14.71
CA GLN A 54 9.63 5.74 13.34
C GLN A 54 9.32 6.96 12.47
N VAL A 55 10.04 7.03 11.35
CA VAL A 55 9.82 8.01 10.30
C VAL A 55 9.81 7.30 8.96
N LEU A 56 8.73 7.43 8.21
CA LEU A 56 8.60 6.91 6.85
C LEU A 56 8.68 8.07 5.86
N ARG A 57 9.61 7.99 4.92
CA ARG A 57 9.88 9.04 3.92
C ARG A 57 9.67 8.50 2.53
N PHE A 58 8.72 9.10 1.82
CA PHE A 58 8.45 8.76 0.43
C PHE A 58 8.70 9.97 -0.46
N SER A 59 9.33 9.75 -1.62
CA SER A 59 9.50 10.77 -2.64
C SER A 59 9.14 10.22 -4.01
N ARG A 60 8.67 11.10 -4.88
CA ARG A 60 8.34 10.78 -6.26
C ARG A 60 9.37 11.38 -7.20
N GLU A 61 9.94 10.54 -8.06
CA GLU A 61 10.76 10.95 -9.18
C GLU A 61 10.04 10.53 -10.47
N ASP A 62 9.76 11.49 -11.33
CA ASP A 62 8.86 11.31 -12.48
C ASP A 62 7.47 10.80 -12.02
N GLU A 63 7.10 9.58 -12.35
CA GLU A 63 5.84 8.95 -11.95
C GLU A 63 6.00 7.83 -10.92
N THR A 64 7.24 7.59 -10.45
CA THR A 64 7.56 6.48 -9.55
C THR A 64 7.85 6.99 -8.14
N TRP A 65 7.22 6.35 -7.16
CA TRP A 65 7.46 6.60 -5.74
C TRP A 65 8.56 5.70 -5.20
N TYR A 66 9.38 6.24 -4.31
CA TYR A 66 10.47 5.56 -3.63
C TYR A 66 10.37 5.75 -2.12
N TRP A 67 10.72 4.73 -1.36
CA TRP A 67 11.05 4.88 0.05
C TRP A 67 12.48 5.42 0.16
N GLN A 68 12.64 6.59 0.80
CA GLN A 68 13.92 7.31 0.76
C GLN A 68 15.04 6.66 1.58
N ASP A 69 14.68 5.89 2.63
CA ASP A 69 15.69 5.23 3.46
C ASP A 69 16.32 4.05 2.73
N ASP A 70 15.60 3.49 1.73
CA ASP A 70 16.12 2.52 0.76
C ASP A 70 15.37 2.59 -0.57
N THR A 71 15.98 3.20 -1.56
CA THR A 71 15.37 3.36 -2.90
C THR A 71 15.33 2.07 -3.74
N THR A 72 15.93 0.98 -3.25
CA THR A 72 15.84 -0.36 -3.89
C THR A 72 14.66 -1.17 -3.37
N PHE A 73 14.03 -0.72 -2.29
CA PHE A 73 12.84 -1.35 -1.73
C PHE A 73 11.72 -1.43 -2.79
N PRO A 74 11.10 -2.60 -3.01
CA PRO A 74 10.05 -2.77 -4.02
C PRO A 74 8.72 -2.17 -3.54
N LEU A 75 8.64 -0.83 -3.50
CA LEU A 75 7.47 -0.12 -3.01
C LEU A 75 6.25 -0.39 -3.92
N ASP A 76 5.11 -0.71 -3.31
CA ASP A 76 3.85 -0.88 -4.02
C ASP A 76 3.36 0.45 -4.61
N GLN A 77 3.50 0.59 -5.93
CA GLN A 77 3.09 1.77 -6.67
C GLN A 77 1.55 1.91 -6.76
N GLU A 78 0.81 0.80 -6.61
CA GLU A 78 -0.66 0.83 -6.66
C GLU A 78 -1.26 1.33 -5.34
N ALA A 79 -0.53 1.20 -4.22
CA ALA A 79 -0.93 1.73 -2.92
C ALA A 79 -0.70 3.24 -2.79
N MET A 80 0.31 3.80 -3.47
CA MET A 80 0.71 5.20 -3.32
C MET A 80 -0.36 6.24 -3.67
N PRO A 81 -1.19 6.08 -4.72
CA PRO A 81 -2.26 7.04 -5.02
C PRO A 81 -3.22 7.28 -3.86
N ALA A 82 -3.58 6.24 -3.11
CA ALA A 82 -4.47 6.38 -1.96
C ALA A 82 -3.85 7.22 -0.83
N LEU A 83 -2.54 7.07 -0.60
CA LEU A 83 -1.81 7.89 0.39
C LEU A 83 -1.71 9.35 -0.06
N VAL A 84 -1.46 9.58 -1.34
CA VAL A 84 -1.40 10.92 -1.94
C VAL A 84 -2.76 11.62 -1.87
N GLU A 85 -3.85 10.92 -2.18
CA GLU A 85 -5.21 11.46 -2.05
C GLU A 85 -5.56 11.80 -0.59
N ALA A 86 -5.17 10.94 0.36
CA ALA A 86 -5.36 11.19 1.78
C ALA A 86 -4.59 12.46 2.23
N ALA A 87 -3.35 12.60 1.83
CA ALA A 87 -2.51 13.77 2.10
C ALA A 87 -3.12 15.05 1.47
N ALA A 88 -3.54 14.99 0.20
CA ALA A 88 -4.20 16.11 -0.49
C ALA A 88 -5.49 16.53 0.22
N ALA A 89 -6.30 15.56 0.68
CA ALA A 89 -7.52 15.82 1.43
C ALA A 89 -7.26 16.58 2.75
N MET A 90 -6.14 16.31 3.45
CA MET A 90 -5.76 17.07 4.64
C MET A 90 -5.42 18.52 4.30
N THR A 91 -4.72 18.77 3.18
CA THR A 91 -4.42 20.14 2.75
C THR A 91 -5.68 20.92 2.34
N ALA A 92 -6.70 20.23 1.83
CA ALA A 92 -7.97 20.80 1.37
C ALA A 92 -9.01 20.98 2.48
N ALA A 93 -8.77 20.39 3.67
CA ALA A 93 -9.74 20.40 4.76
C ALA A 93 -10.02 21.81 5.28
N SER A 94 -11.28 22.08 5.61
CA SER A 94 -11.72 23.39 6.09
C SER A 94 -11.10 23.73 7.46
N PRO A 95 -10.59 24.96 7.65
CA PRO A 95 -10.07 25.40 8.92
C PRO A 95 -11.21 25.57 9.95
N VAL A 96 -10.94 25.24 11.19
CA VAL A 96 -11.78 25.48 12.35
C VAL A 96 -11.07 26.46 13.28
N ARG A 97 -11.85 27.27 14.01
CA ARG A 97 -11.28 28.21 14.99
C ARG A 97 -11.03 27.49 16.31
N VAL A 98 -9.75 27.38 16.67
CA VAL A 98 -9.29 26.90 17.97
C VAL A 98 -8.35 27.98 18.52
N ALA A 99 -8.55 28.41 19.77
CA ALA A 99 -7.64 29.35 20.37
C ALA A 99 -6.32 28.64 20.79
N GLU A 100 -5.20 29.34 20.78
CA GLU A 100 -3.89 28.76 21.10
C GLU A 100 -3.87 28.15 22.50
N GLU A 101 -4.56 28.76 23.46
CA GLU A 101 -4.72 28.29 24.84
C GLU A 101 -5.55 27.01 24.97
N ASP A 102 -6.37 26.67 23.97
CA ASP A 102 -7.28 25.53 23.95
C ASP A 102 -6.71 24.32 23.19
N LEU A 103 -5.50 24.42 22.60
CA LEU A 103 -4.93 23.33 21.78
C LEU A 103 -4.81 22.00 22.52
N ALA A 104 -4.56 22.04 23.83
CA ALA A 104 -4.50 20.85 24.70
C ALA A 104 -5.83 20.09 24.75
N ASP A 105 -6.97 20.80 24.69
CA ASP A 105 -8.31 20.19 24.72
C ASP A 105 -8.62 19.39 23.44
N TYR A 106 -7.80 19.57 22.39
CA TYR A 106 -7.90 18.89 21.08
C TYR A 106 -6.71 17.94 20.82
N GLY A 107 -5.86 17.69 21.84
CA GLY A 107 -4.66 16.85 21.71
C GLY A 107 -3.59 17.41 20.76
N LEU A 108 -3.53 18.75 20.59
CA LEU A 108 -2.68 19.43 19.61
C LEU A 108 -1.44 20.14 20.21
N ASP A 109 -1.27 20.10 21.54
CA ASP A 109 -0.19 20.79 22.25
C ASP A 109 1.12 20.00 22.29
N ASP A 110 1.07 18.66 22.32
CA ASP A 110 2.27 17.79 22.41
C ASP A 110 2.18 16.52 21.52
N THR A 111 1.43 16.59 20.42
CA THR A 111 1.35 15.44 19.51
C THR A 111 2.64 15.23 18.75
N LYS A 112 3.07 13.97 18.63
CA LYS A 112 4.26 13.53 17.85
C LYS A 112 3.91 12.95 16.50
N ILE A 113 2.62 12.66 16.27
CA ILE A 113 2.15 12.05 15.05
C ILE A 113 1.97 13.14 14.00
N THR A 114 2.83 13.12 12.99
CA THR A 114 2.85 14.17 11.96
C THR A 114 2.89 13.61 10.55
N LEU A 115 2.36 14.39 9.61
CA LEU A 115 2.49 14.19 8.17
C LEU A 115 3.01 15.48 7.54
N ALA A 116 4.16 15.45 6.90
CA ALA A 116 4.62 16.52 6.03
C ALA A 116 4.33 16.16 4.56
N VAL A 117 3.72 17.09 3.85
CA VAL A 117 3.30 16.97 2.43
C VAL A 117 4.06 18.03 1.64
N THR A 118 4.84 17.61 0.64
CA THR A 118 5.59 18.53 -0.23
C THR A 118 4.99 18.54 -1.64
N ALA A 119 4.69 19.73 -2.14
CA ALA A 119 4.25 19.96 -3.51
C ALA A 119 4.84 21.29 -4.01
N ASP A 120 5.30 21.34 -5.26
CA ASP A 120 5.86 22.54 -5.92
C ASP A 120 6.98 23.24 -5.10
N GLY A 121 7.71 22.48 -4.28
CA GLY A 121 8.79 22.97 -3.42
C GLY A 121 8.31 23.59 -2.10
N GLU A 122 7.02 23.62 -1.83
CA GLU A 122 6.45 24.01 -0.54
C GLU A 122 6.10 22.76 0.29
N THR A 123 6.29 22.83 1.60
CA THR A 123 5.97 21.75 2.53
C THR A 123 4.96 22.23 3.55
N LEU A 124 3.92 21.46 3.75
CA LEU A 124 2.94 21.63 4.83
C LEU A 124 3.04 20.46 5.80
N THR A 125 3.16 20.77 7.09
CA THR A 125 3.27 19.78 8.15
C THR A 125 2.03 19.79 9.02
N PHE A 126 1.36 18.66 9.09
CA PHE A 126 0.14 18.44 9.88
C PHE A 126 0.44 17.59 11.09
N ALA A 127 0.09 18.10 12.28
CA ALA A 127 0.17 17.36 13.53
C ALA A 127 -1.22 16.83 13.88
N ARG A 128 -1.34 15.51 14.16
CA ARG A 128 -2.62 14.85 14.48
C ARG A 128 -2.97 15.03 15.95
N GLY A 129 -4.15 15.58 16.23
CA GLY A 129 -4.76 15.66 17.55
C GLY A 129 -5.78 14.56 17.79
N ASP A 130 -6.79 14.88 18.61
CA ASP A 130 -7.86 13.99 19.02
C ASP A 130 -8.97 13.88 17.97
N GLN A 131 -9.79 12.84 18.10
CA GLN A 131 -10.97 12.65 17.26
C GLN A 131 -12.13 13.48 17.80
N ALA A 132 -12.82 14.21 16.92
CA ALA A 132 -14.01 14.96 17.22
C ALA A 132 -15.23 14.04 17.39
N GLU A 133 -16.31 14.54 18.02
CA GLU A 133 -17.59 13.82 18.17
C GLU A 133 -18.22 13.43 16.81
N SER A 134 -17.89 14.16 15.72
CA SER A 134 -18.31 13.84 14.36
C SER A 134 -17.66 12.58 13.80
N GLY A 135 -16.55 12.12 14.39
CA GLY A 135 -15.68 11.07 13.88
C GLY A 135 -14.52 11.59 13.03
N ASP A 136 -14.48 12.89 12.72
CA ASP A 136 -13.33 13.53 12.06
C ASP A 136 -12.22 13.83 13.08
N TRP A 137 -11.04 14.22 12.61
CA TRP A 137 -9.86 14.42 13.43
C TRP A 137 -9.38 15.87 13.37
N TYR A 138 -8.97 16.41 14.51
CA TYR A 138 -8.31 17.71 14.57
C TYR A 138 -6.87 17.56 14.08
N MET A 139 -6.47 18.41 13.13
CA MET A 139 -5.14 18.46 12.56
C MET A 139 -4.63 19.91 12.60
N ARG A 140 -3.45 20.14 13.17
CA ARG A 140 -2.82 21.47 13.17
C ARG A 140 -1.78 21.55 12.07
N CYS A 141 -1.89 22.56 11.20
CA CYS A 141 -0.85 22.91 10.25
C CYS A 141 0.22 23.76 10.94
N ALA A 142 1.48 23.34 10.86
CA ALA A 142 2.58 24.03 11.55
C ALA A 142 2.93 25.36 10.89
N GLU A 143 2.80 25.48 9.57
CA GLU A 143 3.24 26.62 8.78
C GLU A 143 2.31 27.84 8.96
N ASP A 144 1.03 27.65 9.11
CA ASP A 144 0.04 28.73 9.27
C ASP A 144 -0.65 28.73 10.63
N GLY A 145 -0.40 27.73 11.49
CA GLY A 145 -1.01 27.55 12.79
C GLY A 145 -2.50 27.19 12.77
N THR A 146 -3.09 26.96 11.58
CA THR A 146 -4.51 26.65 11.47
C THR A 146 -4.80 25.24 11.96
N VAL A 147 -5.93 25.08 12.64
CA VAL A 147 -6.50 23.76 12.96
C VAL A 147 -7.54 23.42 11.90
N ARG A 148 -7.52 22.20 11.40
CA ARG A 148 -8.45 21.70 10.40
C ARG A 148 -9.17 20.46 10.90
N LEU A 149 -10.40 20.27 10.45
CA LEU A 149 -11.16 19.05 10.74
C LEU A 149 -11.08 18.14 9.51
N VAL A 150 -10.39 17.02 9.68
CA VAL A 150 -10.01 16.08 8.61
C VAL A 150 -10.79 14.78 8.78
N SER A 151 -11.31 14.25 7.68
CA SER A 151 -12.09 13.01 7.72
C SER A 151 -11.29 11.82 8.23
N ASP A 152 -11.95 10.91 8.95
CA ASP A 152 -11.34 9.66 9.43
C ASP A 152 -10.66 8.87 8.30
N ASN A 153 -11.24 8.86 7.11
CA ASN A 153 -10.63 8.15 5.97
C ASN A 153 -9.27 8.70 5.57
N ALA A 154 -9.08 10.02 5.57
CA ALA A 154 -7.78 10.61 5.25
C ALA A 154 -6.74 10.34 6.34
N VAL A 155 -7.17 10.31 7.62
CA VAL A 155 -6.28 10.07 8.77
C VAL A 155 -5.77 8.63 8.84
N LYS A 156 -6.40 7.69 8.13
CA LYS A 156 -5.91 6.29 8.03
C LYS A 156 -4.49 6.15 7.47
N ILE A 157 -3.98 7.16 6.76
CA ILE A 157 -2.57 7.18 6.33
C ILE A 157 -1.60 6.96 7.50
N PHE A 158 -1.95 7.41 8.71
CA PHE A 158 -1.11 7.24 9.90
C PHE A 158 -1.07 5.79 10.42
N GLN A 159 -1.94 4.89 9.93
CA GLN A 159 -1.87 3.46 10.26
C GLN A 159 -0.58 2.81 9.73
N LEU A 160 0.09 3.43 8.75
CA LEU A 160 1.42 3.00 8.31
C LEU A 160 2.46 3.08 9.43
N LEU A 161 2.28 3.95 10.41
CA LEU A 161 3.15 4.06 11.57
C LEU A 161 2.92 2.94 12.60
N ASP A 162 1.79 2.23 12.53
CA ASP A 162 1.48 1.08 13.40
C ASP A 162 2.09 -0.24 12.89
N GLY A 163 2.52 -0.26 11.61
CA GLY A 163 3.03 -1.42 10.89
C GLY A 163 4.52 -1.36 10.56
N SER A 164 4.92 -2.18 9.60
CA SER A 164 6.24 -2.22 9.01
C SER A 164 6.24 -1.61 7.62
N ILE A 165 7.35 -1.02 7.17
CA ILE A 165 7.50 -0.60 5.76
C ILE A 165 7.29 -1.79 4.80
N TYR A 166 7.53 -3.02 5.24
CA TYR A 166 7.29 -4.22 4.44
C TYR A 166 5.82 -4.45 4.08
N ASP A 167 4.88 -3.85 4.83
CA ASP A 167 3.46 -3.84 4.49
C ASP A 167 3.16 -3.03 3.21
N MET A 168 4.13 -2.19 2.80
CA MET A 168 4.09 -1.40 1.57
C MET A 168 4.89 -2.02 0.42
N ALA A 169 5.37 -3.25 0.56
CA ALA A 169 6.09 -3.93 -0.51
C ALA A 169 5.12 -4.43 -1.60
N ALA A 170 5.51 -4.26 -2.86
CA ALA A 170 4.84 -4.90 -3.97
C ALA A 170 4.96 -6.42 -3.85
N LEU A 171 3.84 -7.12 -3.87
CA LEU A 171 3.82 -8.58 -3.79
C LEU A 171 3.77 -9.19 -5.20
N PRO A 172 4.47 -10.33 -5.42
CA PRO A 172 4.43 -10.99 -6.71
C PRO A 172 3.02 -11.54 -7.00
N VAL A 173 2.53 -11.26 -8.20
CA VAL A 173 1.30 -11.87 -8.72
C VAL A 173 1.65 -13.25 -9.26
N LEU A 174 1.06 -14.28 -8.65
CA LEU A 174 1.29 -15.65 -9.08
C LEU A 174 0.37 -16.03 -10.24
N PRO A 175 0.82 -16.95 -11.14
CA PRO A 175 0.01 -17.41 -12.23
C PRO A 175 -1.18 -18.23 -11.73
N VAL A 176 -2.33 -18.08 -12.39
CA VAL A 176 -3.48 -18.96 -12.16
C VAL A 176 -3.27 -20.28 -12.92
N ILE A 177 -2.95 -21.34 -12.17
CA ILE A 177 -2.76 -22.67 -12.74
C ILE A 177 -4.11 -23.37 -12.82
N THR A 178 -4.42 -23.93 -14.00
CA THR A 178 -5.67 -24.65 -14.26
C THR A 178 -5.36 -26.00 -14.92
N GLU A 179 -6.37 -26.85 -15.02
CA GLU A 179 -6.24 -28.12 -15.74
C GLU A 179 -5.87 -27.94 -17.21
N GLU A 180 -6.28 -26.81 -17.81
CA GLU A 180 -6.09 -26.53 -19.22
C GLU A 180 -4.68 -26.00 -19.55
N ASN A 181 -4.06 -25.24 -18.61
CA ASN A 181 -2.78 -24.62 -18.84
C ASN A 181 -1.60 -25.35 -18.18
N LEU A 182 -1.85 -26.28 -17.26
CA LEU A 182 -0.80 -27.07 -16.62
C LEU A 182 -0.13 -28.00 -17.62
N LEU A 183 1.20 -27.98 -17.70
CA LEU A 183 2.03 -28.89 -18.50
C LEU A 183 2.74 -29.94 -17.64
N SER A 184 3.29 -29.51 -16.52
CA SER A 184 3.90 -30.43 -15.56
C SER A 184 3.97 -29.80 -14.16
N ALA A 185 4.08 -30.66 -13.14
CA ALA A 185 4.39 -30.25 -11.77
C ALA A 185 5.35 -31.26 -11.12
N ALA A 186 6.49 -30.79 -10.66
CA ALA A 186 7.40 -31.56 -9.82
C ALA A 186 7.32 -31.05 -8.40
N VAL A 187 7.03 -31.93 -7.45
CA VAL A 187 6.94 -31.63 -6.03
C VAL A 187 7.97 -32.47 -5.30
N GLN A 188 8.83 -31.80 -4.54
CA GLN A 188 9.86 -32.44 -3.74
C GLN A 188 9.69 -32.02 -2.28
N GLY A 189 9.87 -32.95 -1.35
CA GLY A 189 9.91 -32.69 0.08
C GLY A 189 11.00 -33.50 0.74
N GLY A 190 11.72 -32.90 1.68
CA GLY A 190 12.86 -33.52 2.32
C GLY A 190 13.90 -34.08 1.34
N GLU A 191 14.62 -35.12 1.72
CA GLU A 191 15.70 -35.69 0.89
C GLU A 191 15.24 -36.75 -0.13
N ASN A 192 14.01 -37.26 -0.05
CA ASN A 192 13.64 -38.50 -0.76
C ASN A 192 12.27 -38.54 -1.43
N VAL A 193 11.41 -37.55 -1.27
CA VAL A 193 10.09 -37.54 -1.90
C VAL A 193 10.11 -36.65 -3.13
N LEU A 194 9.95 -37.26 -4.30
CA LEU A 194 9.80 -36.55 -5.56
C LEU A 194 8.60 -37.09 -6.32
N VAL A 195 7.60 -36.26 -6.49
CA VAL A 195 6.44 -36.51 -7.36
C VAL A 195 6.60 -35.71 -8.65
N ASN A 196 6.67 -36.38 -9.78
CA ASN A 196 6.81 -35.72 -11.10
C ASN A 196 5.56 -36.01 -11.96
N ILE A 197 4.67 -35.05 -12.03
CA ILE A 197 3.43 -35.08 -12.79
C ILE A 197 3.70 -34.48 -14.17
N ARG A 198 3.26 -35.16 -15.25
CA ARG A 198 3.28 -34.62 -16.61
C ARG A 198 1.89 -34.74 -17.23
N VAL A 199 1.53 -33.74 -18.01
CA VAL A 199 0.30 -33.78 -18.79
C VAL A 199 0.60 -34.32 -20.18
N VAL A 200 -0.07 -35.41 -20.56
CA VAL A 200 0.07 -36.06 -21.87
C VAL A 200 -1.35 -36.32 -22.40
N ASP A 201 -1.68 -35.70 -23.51
CA ASP A 201 -3.02 -35.79 -24.13
C ASP A 201 -4.17 -35.45 -23.14
N GLY A 202 -3.96 -34.39 -22.32
CA GLY A 202 -4.93 -33.93 -21.30
C GLY A 202 -5.01 -34.80 -20.04
N VAL A 203 -4.19 -35.83 -19.90
CA VAL A 203 -4.15 -36.74 -18.75
C VAL A 203 -2.91 -36.48 -17.92
N ARG A 204 -3.08 -36.26 -16.62
CA ARG A 204 -1.96 -36.14 -15.67
C ARG A 204 -1.38 -37.52 -15.32
N LYS A 205 -0.09 -37.69 -15.51
CA LYS A 205 0.60 -38.97 -15.34
C LYS A 205 1.85 -38.85 -14.47
N VAL A 206 2.11 -39.87 -13.64
CA VAL A 206 3.39 -40.14 -13.01
C VAL A 206 3.93 -41.44 -13.57
N GLY A 207 4.98 -41.37 -14.38
CA GLY A 207 5.40 -42.48 -15.23
C GLY A 207 4.31 -42.84 -16.24
N SER A 208 3.77 -44.07 -16.14
CA SER A 208 2.63 -44.54 -16.95
C SER A 208 1.29 -44.51 -16.22
N ARG A 209 1.27 -44.21 -14.92
CA ARG A 209 0.07 -44.22 -14.08
C ARG A 209 -0.71 -42.92 -14.32
N ASP A 210 -2.00 -43.03 -14.58
CA ASP A 210 -2.94 -41.90 -14.56
C ASP A 210 -3.17 -41.45 -13.09
N VAL A 211 -2.96 -40.18 -12.83
CA VAL A 211 -3.11 -39.54 -11.53
C VAL A 211 -4.05 -38.33 -11.58
N THR A 212 -4.83 -38.20 -12.66
CA THR A 212 -5.69 -37.05 -12.90
C THR A 212 -6.62 -36.76 -11.74
N GLU A 213 -7.33 -37.79 -11.25
CA GLU A 213 -8.25 -37.65 -10.13
C GLU A 213 -7.49 -37.38 -8.81
N ALA A 214 -6.41 -38.11 -8.56
CA ALA A 214 -5.60 -37.97 -7.35
C ALA A 214 -4.90 -36.61 -7.20
N THR A 215 -4.73 -35.88 -8.29
CA THR A 215 -4.07 -34.57 -8.31
C THR A 215 -5.01 -33.40 -8.59
N ALA A 216 -6.33 -33.61 -8.65
CA ALA A 216 -7.30 -32.56 -8.94
C ALA A 216 -7.25 -31.43 -7.89
N VAL A 217 -7.20 -31.78 -6.60
CA VAL A 217 -7.13 -30.78 -5.51
C VAL A 217 -5.80 -30.02 -5.51
N LEU A 218 -4.68 -30.66 -5.91
CA LEU A 218 -3.42 -29.96 -6.07
C LEU A 218 -3.52 -28.88 -7.16
N VAL A 219 -4.10 -29.18 -8.32
CA VAL A 219 -4.26 -28.20 -9.40
C VAL A 219 -5.15 -27.04 -8.95
N GLU A 220 -6.23 -27.33 -8.23
CA GLU A 220 -7.09 -26.31 -7.65
C GLU A 220 -6.33 -25.43 -6.64
N GLU A 221 -5.49 -26.01 -5.79
CA GLU A 221 -4.63 -25.29 -4.84
C GLU A 221 -3.62 -24.40 -5.57
N LEU A 222 -2.91 -24.95 -6.57
CA LEU A 222 -1.95 -24.20 -7.37
C LEU A 222 -2.59 -22.99 -8.10
N GLY A 223 -3.86 -23.10 -8.49
CA GLY A 223 -4.60 -22.00 -9.12
C GLY A 223 -5.05 -20.89 -8.17
N ARG A 224 -4.90 -21.09 -6.85
CA ARG A 224 -5.32 -20.13 -5.81
C ARG A 224 -4.17 -19.63 -4.95
N LEU A 225 -2.93 -19.99 -5.29
CA LEU A 225 -1.77 -19.52 -4.55
C LEU A 225 -1.69 -17.99 -4.58
N SER A 226 -1.45 -17.39 -3.44
CA SER A 226 -1.21 -15.97 -3.31
C SER A 226 -0.20 -15.68 -2.19
N VAL A 227 0.70 -14.76 -2.45
CA VAL A 227 1.57 -14.18 -1.45
C VAL A 227 0.76 -13.18 -0.64
N THR A 228 0.92 -13.19 0.68
CA THR A 228 0.13 -12.34 1.59
C THR A 228 0.95 -11.24 2.28
N ALA A 229 2.26 -11.38 2.35
CA ALA A 229 3.15 -10.36 2.89
C ALA A 229 4.59 -10.54 2.38
N CYS A 230 5.33 -9.44 2.29
CA CYS A 230 6.78 -9.43 2.24
C CYS A 230 7.32 -9.52 3.67
N VAL A 231 8.24 -10.45 3.91
CA VAL A 231 8.88 -10.64 5.22
C VAL A 231 10.27 -10.01 5.23
N ASP A 232 11.03 -10.24 4.17
CA ASP A 232 12.38 -9.68 4.01
C ASP A 232 12.70 -9.63 2.50
N TYR A 233 12.84 -8.43 1.95
CA TYR A 233 13.07 -8.25 0.51
C TYR A 233 14.55 -8.34 0.12
N ASP A 234 15.46 -8.10 1.05
CA ASP A 234 16.93 -8.20 0.88
C ASP A 234 17.53 -9.04 2.02
N PRO A 235 17.22 -10.35 2.05
CA PRO A 235 17.57 -11.20 3.17
C PRO A 235 19.08 -11.32 3.35
N ALA A 236 19.54 -11.03 4.56
CA ALA A 236 20.93 -11.21 4.95
C ALA A 236 21.33 -12.68 4.90
N GLU A 237 22.65 -12.95 4.83
CA GLU A 237 23.19 -14.31 4.92
C GLU A 237 22.66 -15.04 6.18
N GLY A 238 22.07 -16.22 5.98
CA GLY A 238 21.46 -17.04 7.03
C GLY A 238 19.97 -16.80 7.27
N ALA A 239 19.34 -15.76 6.71
CA ALA A 239 17.91 -15.54 6.85
C ALA A 239 17.08 -16.71 6.30
N ALA A 240 17.49 -17.28 5.16
CA ALA A 240 16.87 -18.46 4.59
C ALA A 240 16.85 -19.65 5.56
N ALA A 241 17.94 -19.88 6.30
CA ALA A 241 18.02 -20.93 7.30
C ALA A 241 17.06 -20.73 8.47
N ILE A 242 16.92 -19.47 8.94
CA ILE A 242 15.99 -19.10 10.01
C ILE A 242 14.54 -19.36 9.60
N CYS A 243 14.23 -19.18 8.30
CA CYS A 243 12.91 -19.40 7.73
C CYS A 243 12.70 -20.85 7.21
N GLY A 244 13.71 -21.75 7.36
CA GLY A 244 13.65 -23.12 6.88
C GLY A 244 13.68 -23.27 5.35
N LEU A 245 14.18 -22.25 4.64
CA LEU A 245 14.21 -22.21 3.17
C LEU A 245 15.47 -22.86 2.57
N ASP A 246 16.50 -23.09 3.36
CA ASP A 246 17.71 -23.86 2.97
C ASP A 246 17.49 -25.39 3.09
N ALA A 247 16.52 -25.80 3.93
CA ALA A 247 16.05 -27.18 4.05
C ALA A 247 14.51 -27.19 4.02
N PRO A 248 13.89 -26.88 2.88
CA PRO A 248 12.46 -26.58 2.79
C PRO A 248 11.60 -27.83 3.03
N ASP A 249 10.43 -27.61 3.61
CA ASP A 249 9.41 -28.64 3.79
C ASP A 249 8.82 -29.10 2.44
N ALA A 250 8.77 -28.19 1.46
CA ALA A 250 8.39 -28.53 0.09
C ALA A 250 9.06 -27.58 -0.94
N GLN A 251 9.33 -28.14 -2.12
CA GLN A 251 9.64 -27.37 -3.33
C GLN A 251 8.73 -27.82 -4.45
N ALA A 252 8.19 -26.85 -5.20
CA ALA A 252 7.38 -27.12 -6.38
C ALA A 252 7.97 -26.40 -7.60
N LEU A 253 8.11 -27.14 -8.69
CA LEU A 253 8.40 -26.59 -10.01
C LEU A 253 7.20 -26.88 -10.91
N VAL A 254 6.44 -25.86 -11.26
CA VAL A 254 5.24 -25.96 -12.09
C VAL A 254 5.50 -25.35 -13.44
N THR A 255 5.31 -26.13 -14.51
CA THR A 255 5.38 -25.67 -15.89
C THR A 255 3.97 -25.51 -16.42
N TYR A 256 3.70 -24.39 -17.05
CA TYR A 256 2.33 -24.07 -17.54
C TYR A 256 2.41 -23.22 -18.82
N THR A 257 1.28 -23.16 -19.54
CA THR A 257 1.11 -22.24 -20.67
C THR A 257 0.55 -20.91 -20.14
N ASN A 258 1.27 -19.81 -20.33
CA ASN A 258 0.82 -18.50 -19.90
C ASN A 258 -0.21 -17.88 -20.87
N GLU A 259 -0.75 -16.70 -20.55
CA GLU A 259 -1.76 -15.99 -21.33
C GLU A 259 -1.32 -15.67 -22.77
N LEU A 260 -0.01 -15.61 -23.04
CA LEU A 260 0.56 -15.40 -24.38
C LEU A 260 0.68 -16.71 -25.16
N GLY A 261 0.28 -17.84 -24.60
CA GLY A 261 0.41 -19.16 -25.21
C GLY A 261 1.84 -19.71 -25.19
N THR A 262 2.72 -19.17 -24.37
CA THR A 262 4.12 -19.63 -24.21
C THR A 262 4.28 -20.43 -22.92
N GLU A 263 5.24 -21.35 -22.94
CA GLU A 263 5.61 -22.11 -21.74
C GLU A 263 6.31 -21.20 -20.74
N SER A 264 5.90 -21.30 -19.48
CA SER A 264 6.45 -20.57 -18.35
C SER A 264 6.58 -21.49 -17.14
N THR A 265 7.40 -21.10 -16.16
CA THR A 265 7.61 -21.85 -14.93
C THR A 265 7.29 -21.00 -13.71
N LEU A 266 6.75 -21.66 -12.69
CA LEU A 266 6.64 -21.16 -11.33
C LEU A 266 7.46 -22.09 -10.44
N THR A 267 8.44 -21.55 -9.73
CA THR A 267 9.15 -22.24 -8.67
C THR A 267 8.69 -21.68 -7.33
N LEU A 268 8.28 -22.57 -6.43
CA LEU A 268 7.87 -22.22 -5.07
C LEU A 268 8.68 -23.05 -4.08
N THR A 269 9.42 -22.40 -3.20
CA THR A 269 10.09 -23.04 -2.08
C THR A 269 9.33 -22.71 -0.80
N VAL A 270 8.95 -23.72 -0.02
CA VAL A 270 8.13 -23.57 1.17
C VAL A 270 8.95 -23.99 2.39
N GLY A 271 9.25 -23.02 3.24
CA GLY A 271 9.96 -23.19 4.50
C GLY A 271 9.05 -23.54 5.68
N MET A 272 9.53 -23.26 6.88
CA MET A 272 8.82 -23.56 8.12
C MET A 272 7.59 -22.66 8.35
N PRO A 273 6.67 -23.07 9.26
CA PRO A 273 5.59 -22.22 9.74
C PRO A 273 6.11 -20.93 10.40
N ASP A 274 5.41 -19.81 10.20
CA ASP A 274 5.72 -18.51 10.80
C ASP A 274 5.22 -18.35 12.25
N GLY A 275 4.52 -19.35 12.78
CA GLY A 275 3.90 -19.31 14.11
C GLY A 275 2.54 -18.61 14.18
N SER A 276 2.06 -18.00 13.10
CA SER A 276 0.78 -17.28 13.02
C SER A 276 -0.23 -17.88 12.03
N GLY A 277 0.06 -19.09 11.52
CA GLY A 277 -0.78 -19.80 10.54
C GLY A 277 -0.30 -19.68 9.11
N GLY A 278 0.74 -18.89 8.85
CA GLY A 278 1.40 -18.78 7.57
C GLY A 278 2.66 -19.62 7.48
N ARG A 279 3.30 -19.56 6.31
CA ARG A 279 4.61 -20.16 6.03
C ARG A 279 5.50 -19.20 5.29
N TYR A 280 6.79 -19.29 5.55
CA TYR A 280 7.81 -18.59 4.77
C TYR A 280 7.97 -19.25 3.42
N VAL A 281 8.04 -18.44 2.37
CA VAL A 281 8.19 -18.93 1.00
C VAL A 281 9.15 -18.04 0.20
N THR A 282 9.79 -18.63 -0.83
CA THR A 282 10.38 -17.87 -1.93
C THR A 282 9.72 -18.27 -3.24
N VAL A 283 9.69 -17.33 -4.19
CA VAL A 283 9.01 -17.47 -5.48
C VAL A 283 10.02 -17.27 -6.60
N ASN A 284 10.11 -18.22 -7.51
CA ASN A 284 11.06 -18.23 -8.62
C ASN A 284 12.53 -18.14 -8.11
N ASP A 285 13.37 -17.39 -8.81
CA ASP A 285 14.76 -17.17 -8.43
C ASP A 285 14.95 -15.90 -7.57
N ASP A 286 13.85 -15.31 -7.08
CA ASP A 286 13.86 -14.13 -6.21
C ASP A 286 14.23 -14.57 -4.78
N PRO A 287 15.30 -14.02 -4.18
CA PRO A 287 15.68 -14.34 -2.81
C PRO A 287 14.73 -13.76 -1.75
N THR A 288 13.85 -12.84 -2.12
CA THR A 288 12.89 -12.22 -1.21
C THR A 288 12.10 -13.28 -0.46
N ILE A 289 12.04 -13.13 0.85
CA ILE A 289 11.25 -14.01 1.71
C ILE A 289 9.84 -13.42 1.83
N TYR A 290 8.87 -14.21 1.42
CA TYR A 290 7.46 -13.89 1.50
C TYR A 290 6.74 -14.76 2.51
N ARG A 291 5.50 -14.42 2.77
CA ARG A 291 4.54 -15.22 3.55
C ARG A 291 3.38 -15.66 2.66
N MET A 292 2.96 -16.90 2.84
CA MET A 292 1.69 -17.42 2.33
C MET A 292 0.86 -18.03 3.47
N GLU A 293 -0.46 -18.05 3.30
CA GLU A 293 -1.32 -18.78 4.25
C GLU A 293 -1.04 -20.27 4.19
N GLY A 294 -0.82 -20.91 5.35
CA GLY A 294 -0.52 -22.34 5.43
C GLY A 294 -1.67 -23.21 4.89
N THR A 295 -2.91 -22.73 4.98
CA THR A 295 -4.10 -23.41 4.44
C THR A 295 -4.16 -23.44 2.92
N SER A 296 -3.40 -22.59 2.22
CA SER A 296 -3.28 -22.60 0.76
C SER A 296 -2.17 -23.51 0.22
N LEU A 297 -1.49 -24.26 1.10
CA LEU A 297 -0.34 -25.09 0.76
C LEU A 297 -0.50 -26.56 1.23
N VAL A 298 -1.72 -26.95 1.61
CA VAL A 298 -1.98 -28.24 2.27
C VAL A 298 -1.68 -29.43 1.37
N GLN A 299 -2.13 -29.38 0.11
CA GLN A 299 -1.93 -30.48 -0.83
C GLN A 299 -0.48 -30.58 -1.28
N LEU A 300 0.16 -29.43 -1.51
CA LEU A 300 1.57 -29.35 -1.85
C LEU A 300 2.44 -29.99 -0.76
N LEU A 301 2.22 -29.60 0.51
CA LEU A 301 2.93 -30.14 1.66
C LEU A 301 2.64 -31.62 1.87
N THR A 302 1.39 -32.05 1.71
CA THR A 302 1.03 -33.49 1.81
C THR A 302 1.76 -34.30 0.76
N LEU A 303 1.82 -33.83 -0.49
CA LEU A 303 2.55 -34.51 -1.56
C LEU A 303 4.05 -34.54 -1.30
N ALA A 304 4.61 -33.46 -0.77
CA ALA A 304 6.00 -33.37 -0.40
C ALA A 304 6.39 -34.35 0.72
N GLU A 305 5.49 -34.59 1.69
CA GLU A 305 5.71 -35.47 2.81
C GLU A 305 5.46 -36.95 2.45
N THR A 306 4.36 -37.26 1.76
CA THR A 306 3.88 -38.65 1.60
C THR A 306 3.95 -39.18 0.18
N GLY A 307 4.16 -38.32 -0.81
CA GLY A 307 4.05 -38.69 -2.22
C GLY A 307 2.60 -38.92 -2.66
N LEU A 308 2.44 -39.50 -3.85
CA LEU A 308 1.15 -39.98 -4.35
C LEU A 308 0.94 -41.42 -3.88
N ASN A 309 0.01 -41.64 -2.96
CA ASN A 309 -0.46 -42.94 -2.51
C ASN A 309 -1.28 -43.69 -3.55
#